data_733f1d44b364b3809f9083c76bec0481
#
_entry.id   733f1d44b364b3809f9083c76bec0481
#
_cell.length_a   1.000
_cell.length_b   1.000
_cell.length_c   1.000
_cell.angle_alpha   90.00
_cell.angle_beta   90.00
_cell.angle_gamma   90.00
#
_symmetry.space_group_name_H-M   'P 1'
#
loop_
_entity.id
_entity.type
_entity.pdbx_description
1 polymer ?
#
loop_
_entity_poly.entity_id
_entity_poly.type
_entity_poly.pdbx_seq_one_letter_code
_entity_poly.pdbx_strand_id
1 'polypeptide(L)'
;MATASATPKPLYITGKPDADKLLHTNGLALMIGMLLDQQVPMEWAFTGAYTIKQRIGHCDAKKIAAMDADAFVTMCCTKPAIHRFPASMAKRIYDMSTIIAAEYKGKAENIWNDVEDAEELRARLRKLPGYGEEKTEIFIALLGKRFGIRPKGWKIKAGEFSDNQPRSVADIYSAATLLKVRAYKQM
;
A
#
# COMPACT_ATOMS: atom_id res chain seq x y z
N MET A 1 -17.92 5.19 -25.57
CA MET A 1 -18.83 4.61 -24.57
C MET A 1 -18.00 4.25 -23.35
N ALA A 2 -18.21 4.94 -22.26
CA ALA A 2 -17.59 4.57 -21.00
C ALA A 2 -18.21 3.25 -20.54
N THR A 3 -17.43 2.18 -20.53
CA THR A 3 -17.83 0.93 -19.89
C THR A 3 -18.06 1.25 -18.42
N ALA A 4 -19.26 0.94 -17.94
CA ALA A 4 -19.60 1.09 -16.52
C ALA A 4 -18.49 0.41 -15.69
N SER A 5 -17.72 1.23 -15.00
CA SER A 5 -16.70 0.76 -14.06
C SER A 5 -17.43 -0.03 -12.99
N ALA A 6 -17.22 -1.34 -12.95
CA ALA A 6 -17.69 -2.14 -11.84
C ALA A 6 -17.15 -1.50 -10.55
N THR A 7 -18.05 -1.25 -9.59
CA THR A 7 -17.66 -0.69 -8.29
C THR A 7 -16.50 -1.52 -7.72
N PRO A 8 -15.37 -0.90 -7.39
CA PRO A 8 -14.23 -1.64 -6.86
C PRO A 8 -14.64 -2.46 -5.64
N LYS A 9 -14.26 -3.73 -5.62
CA LYS A 9 -14.54 -4.57 -4.46
C LYS A 9 -13.73 -4.09 -3.26
N PRO A 10 -14.32 -4.08 -2.05
CA PRO A 10 -13.62 -3.62 -0.86
C PRO A 10 -12.39 -4.48 -0.56
N LEU A 11 -11.45 -3.92 0.19
CA LEU A 11 -10.32 -4.67 0.71
C LEU A 11 -10.74 -5.51 1.91
N TYR A 12 -10.16 -6.70 1.99
CA TYR A 12 -10.33 -7.60 3.13
C TYR A 12 -8.99 -8.26 3.45
N ILE A 13 -8.08 -7.51 4.06
CA ILE A 13 -6.69 -7.97 4.26
C ILE A 13 -6.40 -8.28 5.72
N THR A 14 -6.78 -7.38 6.63
CA THR A 14 -6.40 -7.45 8.05
C THR A 14 -7.37 -8.25 8.91
N GLY A 15 -8.58 -8.46 8.44
CA GLY A 15 -9.68 -9.00 9.26
C GLY A 15 -10.23 -7.99 10.28
N LYS A 16 -9.73 -6.76 10.28
CA LYS A 16 -10.21 -5.65 11.13
C LYS A 16 -10.88 -4.61 10.25
N PRO A 17 -12.21 -4.40 10.37
CA PRO A 17 -12.96 -3.52 9.47
C PRO A 17 -12.41 -2.09 9.40
N ASP A 18 -12.03 -1.50 10.52
CA ASP A 18 -11.50 -0.13 10.56
C ASP A 18 -10.13 -0.02 9.89
N ALA A 19 -9.28 -1.02 10.05
CA ALA A 19 -7.97 -1.05 9.39
C ALA A 19 -8.13 -1.23 7.88
N ASP A 20 -9.01 -2.12 7.44
CA ASP A 20 -9.31 -2.34 6.02
C ASP A 20 -9.95 -1.10 5.38
N LYS A 21 -10.84 -0.41 6.10
CA LYS A 21 -11.43 0.85 5.65
C LYS A 21 -10.38 1.93 5.47
N LEU A 22 -9.43 2.05 6.39
CA LEU A 22 -8.34 3.02 6.26
C LEU A 22 -7.51 2.75 5.01
N LEU A 23 -7.15 1.50 4.74
CA LEU A 23 -6.43 1.11 3.53
C LEU A 23 -7.20 1.49 2.25
N HIS A 24 -8.52 1.33 2.28
CA HIS A 24 -9.37 1.60 1.12
C HIS A 24 -9.56 3.10 0.87
N THR A 25 -9.53 3.92 1.89
CA THR A 25 -9.85 5.36 1.82
C THR A 25 -8.66 6.30 1.92
N ASN A 26 -7.46 5.78 2.25
CA ASN A 26 -6.27 6.58 2.45
C ASN A 26 -5.09 5.98 1.68
N GLY A 27 -4.64 6.67 0.64
CA GLY A 27 -3.56 6.20 -0.23
C GLY A 27 -2.23 6.01 0.49
N LEU A 28 -1.90 6.86 1.46
CA LEU A 28 -0.69 6.69 2.26
C LEU A 28 -0.76 5.40 3.09
N ALA A 29 -1.90 5.13 3.71
CA ALA A 29 -2.10 3.91 4.48
C ALA A 29 -1.90 2.66 3.61
N LEU A 30 -2.44 2.67 2.40
CA LEU A 30 -2.25 1.58 1.43
C LEU A 30 -0.77 1.39 1.08
N MET A 31 -0.06 2.47 0.83
CA MET A 31 1.37 2.43 0.50
C MET A 31 2.22 1.96 1.68
N ILE A 32 1.88 2.37 2.90
CA ILE A 32 2.54 1.89 4.13
C ILE A 32 2.34 0.38 4.28
N GLY A 33 1.11 -0.10 4.12
CA GLY A 33 0.82 -1.54 4.19
C GLY A 33 1.64 -2.34 3.19
N MET A 34 1.71 -1.86 1.96
CA MET A 34 2.51 -2.50 0.91
C MET A 34 4.02 -2.46 1.23
N LEU A 35 4.51 -1.34 1.76
CA LEU A 35 5.90 -1.20 2.17
C LEU A 35 6.26 -2.21 3.27
N LEU A 36 5.38 -2.40 4.25
CA LEU A 36 5.57 -3.30 5.38
C LEU A 36 5.40 -4.78 5.00
N ASP A 37 4.79 -5.09 3.87
CA ASP A 37 4.49 -6.46 3.44
C ASP A 37 5.74 -7.19 2.96
N GLN A 38 6.64 -7.47 3.90
CA GLN A 38 7.84 -8.26 3.68
C GLN A 38 8.28 -8.94 4.99
N GLN A 39 8.51 -10.24 4.93
CA GLN A 39 9.00 -11.06 6.06
C GLN A 39 8.10 -11.04 7.31
N VAL A 40 6.85 -10.66 7.15
CA VAL A 40 5.81 -10.70 8.18
C VAL A 40 4.48 -11.12 7.56
N PRO A 41 3.51 -11.62 8.34
CA PRO A 41 2.17 -11.89 7.82
C PRO A 41 1.51 -10.62 7.26
N MET A 42 0.76 -10.77 6.15
CA MET A 42 0.05 -9.64 5.51
C MET A 42 -0.84 -8.89 6.49
N GLU A 43 -1.52 -9.59 7.37
CA GLU A 43 -2.44 -8.98 8.35
C GLU A 43 -1.69 -8.01 9.28
N TRP A 44 -0.50 -8.38 9.69
CA TRP A 44 0.33 -7.50 10.51
C TRP A 44 0.83 -6.29 9.71
N ALA A 45 1.39 -6.54 8.53
CA ALA A 45 1.90 -5.49 7.66
C ALA A 45 0.83 -4.44 7.34
N PHE A 46 -0.34 -4.86 6.88
CA PHE A 46 -1.42 -3.96 6.47
C PHE A 46 -2.20 -3.35 7.65
N THR A 47 -1.98 -3.79 8.87
CA THR A 47 -2.49 -3.14 10.09
C THR A 47 -1.59 -1.98 10.53
N GLY A 48 -0.36 -1.89 10.04
CA GLY A 48 0.64 -0.91 10.50
C GLY A 48 0.18 0.54 10.41
N ALA A 49 -0.43 0.93 9.29
CA ALA A 49 -0.94 2.31 9.12
C ALA A 49 -2.06 2.64 10.12
N TYR A 50 -2.93 1.70 10.42
CA TYR A 50 -3.98 1.87 11.43
C TYR A 50 -3.37 2.05 12.83
N THR A 51 -2.35 1.28 13.17
CA THR A 51 -1.61 1.42 14.43
C THR A 51 -0.97 2.81 14.54
N ILE A 52 -0.34 3.29 13.47
CA ILE A 52 0.22 4.64 13.41
C ILE A 52 -0.87 5.68 13.66
N LYS A 53 -1.99 5.59 12.94
CA LYS A 53 -3.12 6.51 13.10
C LYS A 53 -3.65 6.54 14.54
N GLN A 54 -3.78 5.39 15.19
CA GLN A 54 -4.23 5.33 16.58
C GLN A 54 -3.26 6.03 17.53
N ARG A 55 -1.95 5.96 17.26
CA ARG A 55 -0.93 6.53 18.15
C ARG A 55 -0.70 8.01 17.97
N ILE A 56 -0.76 8.52 16.75
CA ILE A 56 -0.49 9.94 16.46
C ILE A 56 -1.72 10.71 15.97
N GLY A 57 -2.86 10.05 15.81
CA GLY A 57 -4.14 10.68 15.47
C GLY A 57 -4.40 10.91 13.99
N HIS A 58 -3.47 10.55 13.11
CA HIS A 58 -3.58 10.72 11.65
C HIS A 58 -2.73 9.73 10.87
N CYS A 59 -3.00 9.63 9.57
CA CYS A 59 -2.14 9.00 8.58
C CYS A 59 -1.97 10.01 7.42
N ASP A 60 -1.17 11.04 7.66
CA ASP A 60 -0.99 12.20 6.78
C ASP A 60 0.50 12.42 6.51
N ALA A 61 0.89 12.41 5.22
CA ALA A 61 2.29 12.49 4.83
C ALA A 61 2.97 13.80 5.25
N LYS A 62 2.29 14.95 5.12
CA LYS A 62 2.85 16.24 5.53
C LYS A 62 3.09 16.30 7.03
N LYS A 63 2.13 15.80 7.80
CA LYS A 63 2.24 15.79 9.27
C LYS A 63 3.32 14.82 9.73
N ILE A 64 3.44 13.66 9.12
CA ILE A 64 4.54 12.72 9.41
C ILE A 64 5.89 13.34 9.07
N ALA A 65 6.03 13.95 7.89
CA ALA A 65 7.26 14.62 7.47
C ALA A 65 7.66 15.79 8.38
N ALA A 66 6.69 16.42 9.05
CA ALA A 66 6.92 17.51 10.00
C ALA A 66 7.26 17.03 11.42
N MET A 67 7.10 15.73 11.70
CA MET A 67 7.50 15.16 13.00
C MET A 67 9.02 15.06 13.10
N ASP A 68 9.53 15.01 14.33
CA ASP A 68 10.89 14.59 14.58
C ASP A 68 11.06 13.12 14.12
N ALA A 69 12.09 12.86 13.30
CA ALA A 69 12.29 11.54 12.70
C ALA A 69 12.50 10.45 13.76
N ASP A 70 13.29 10.75 14.80
CA ASP A 70 13.57 9.79 15.87
C ASP A 70 12.32 9.52 16.71
N ALA A 71 11.51 10.53 16.97
CA ALA A 71 10.22 10.38 17.66
C ALA A 71 9.26 9.49 16.87
N PHE A 72 9.19 9.65 15.55
CA PHE A 72 8.38 8.80 14.69
C PHE A 72 8.86 7.34 14.74
N VAL A 73 10.16 7.11 14.63
CA VAL A 73 10.74 5.76 14.72
C VAL A 73 10.46 5.13 16.08
N THR A 74 10.65 5.86 17.17
CA THR A 74 10.36 5.38 18.54
C THR A 74 8.89 4.97 18.68
N MET A 75 7.97 5.77 18.16
CA MET A 75 6.54 5.47 18.17
C MET A 75 6.23 4.15 17.44
N CYS A 76 6.83 3.93 16.28
CA CYS A 76 6.64 2.70 15.50
C CYS A 76 7.24 1.46 16.19
N CYS A 77 8.31 1.64 16.96
CA CYS A 77 8.97 0.57 17.70
C CYS A 77 8.27 0.21 19.01
N THR A 78 7.41 1.09 19.53
CA THR A 78 6.63 0.84 20.75
C THR A 78 5.80 -0.42 20.60
N LYS A 79 5.84 -1.31 21.58
CA LYS A 79 5.10 -2.59 21.51
C LYS A 79 3.60 -2.39 21.71
N PRO A 80 2.78 -3.08 20.93
CA PRO A 80 3.11 -3.97 19.82
C PRO A 80 3.66 -3.18 18.62
N ALA A 81 4.87 -3.54 18.18
CA ALA A 81 5.54 -2.85 17.07
C ALA A 81 4.81 -3.06 15.73
N ILE A 82 4.97 -2.12 14.80
CA ILE A 82 4.31 -2.18 13.49
C ILE A 82 4.90 -3.27 12.56
N HIS A 83 6.11 -3.77 12.87
CA HIS A 83 6.83 -4.73 12.04
C HIS A 83 7.86 -5.48 12.88
N ARG A 84 8.34 -6.62 12.35
CA ARG A 84 9.46 -7.36 12.95
C ARG A 84 10.76 -6.55 13.01
N PHE A 85 10.97 -5.70 12.00
CA PHE A 85 12.10 -4.76 11.92
C PHE A 85 11.59 -3.31 11.96
N PRO A 86 11.03 -2.87 13.10
CA PRO A 86 10.24 -1.64 13.12
C PRO A 86 11.05 -0.37 12.88
N ALA A 87 12.28 -0.29 13.37
CA ALA A 87 13.11 0.89 13.18
C ALA A 87 13.45 1.14 11.70
N SER A 88 13.89 0.10 11.01
CA SER A 88 14.21 0.14 9.59
C SER A 88 12.97 0.48 8.73
N MET A 89 11.83 -0.14 9.03
CA MET A 89 10.60 0.11 8.30
C MET A 89 10.04 1.50 8.60
N ALA A 90 10.09 1.95 9.84
CA ALA A 90 9.65 3.29 10.22
C ALA A 90 10.44 4.38 9.49
N LYS A 91 11.75 4.20 9.36
CA LYS A 91 12.60 5.12 8.59
C LYS A 91 12.17 5.20 7.13
N ARG A 92 11.87 4.07 6.50
CA ARG A 92 11.37 4.03 5.12
C ARG A 92 10.01 4.71 4.99
N ILE A 93 9.10 4.52 5.95
CA ILE A 93 7.79 5.21 5.97
C ILE A 93 8.00 6.72 6.09
N TYR A 94 8.88 7.15 6.98
CA TYR A 94 9.20 8.56 7.16
C TYR A 94 9.77 9.19 5.88
N ASP A 95 10.74 8.53 5.25
CA ASP A 95 11.36 9.00 4.01
C ASP A 95 10.34 9.04 2.86
N MET A 96 9.48 8.02 2.73
CA MET A 96 8.39 8.00 1.75
C MET A 96 7.41 9.15 1.99
N SER A 97 7.03 9.38 3.24
CA SER A 97 6.12 10.49 3.59
C SER A 97 6.74 11.85 3.25
N THR A 98 8.04 12.01 3.45
CA THR A 98 8.77 13.21 3.08
C THR A 98 8.74 13.46 1.57
N ILE A 99 8.94 12.43 0.76
CA ILE A 99 8.84 12.52 -0.71
C ILE A 99 7.42 12.89 -1.12
N ILE A 100 6.40 12.25 -0.55
CA ILE A 100 5.00 12.53 -0.87
C ILE A 100 4.64 13.97 -0.49
N ALA A 101 5.10 14.44 0.67
CA ALA A 101 4.88 15.82 1.11
C ALA A 101 5.49 16.83 0.15
N ALA A 102 6.73 16.58 -0.31
CA ALA A 102 7.48 17.51 -1.16
C ALA A 102 7.04 17.48 -2.63
N GLU A 103 6.82 16.28 -3.19
CA GLU A 103 6.62 16.10 -4.64
C GLU A 103 5.18 15.86 -5.06
N TYR A 104 4.31 15.45 -4.14
CA TYR A 104 2.92 15.07 -4.43
C TYR A 104 1.88 15.86 -3.61
N LYS A 105 2.25 17.05 -3.16
CA LYS A 105 1.38 17.96 -2.39
C LYS A 105 0.81 17.29 -1.11
N GLY A 106 1.53 16.32 -0.58
CA GLY A 106 1.13 15.59 0.62
C GLY A 106 0.06 14.51 0.42
N LYS A 107 -0.35 14.27 -0.82
CA LYS A 107 -1.37 13.25 -1.16
C LYS A 107 -0.74 12.10 -1.94
N ALA A 108 -0.69 10.93 -1.34
CA ALA A 108 -0.18 9.72 -1.99
C ALA A 108 -0.93 9.41 -3.30
N GLU A 109 -2.23 9.68 -3.35
CA GLU A 109 -3.08 9.47 -4.53
C GLU A 109 -2.59 10.26 -5.75
N ASN A 110 -1.88 11.37 -5.56
CA ASN A 110 -1.29 12.14 -6.66
C ASN A 110 -0.18 11.38 -7.40
N ILE A 111 0.34 10.30 -6.81
CA ILE A 111 1.31 9.44 -7.49
C ILE A 111 0.67 8.76 -8.70
N TRP A 112 -0.61 8.40 -8.61
CA TRP A 112 -1.31 7.64 -9.65
C TRP A 112 -2.47 8.38 -10.34
N ASN A 113 -2.97 9.49 -9.78
CA ASN A 113 -4.17 10.14 -10.31
C ASN A 113 -3.93 10.91 -11.60
N ASP A 114 -2.72 11.39 -11.86
CA ASP A 114 -2.41 12.27 -13.00
C ASP A 114 -1.35 11.69 -13.94
N VAL A 115 -1.13 10.39 -13.90
CA VAL A 115 -0.18 9.73 -14.81
C VAL A 115 -0.78 9.55 -16.21
N GLU A 116 0.03 9.68 -17.24
CA GLU A 116 -0.36 9.44 -18.63
C GLU A 116 -0.52 7.94 -18.92
N ASP A 117 0.40 7.13 -18.39
CA ASP A 117 0.43 5.69 -18.62
C ASP A 117 1.03 4.94 -17.43
N ALA A 118 1.07 3.62 -17.53
CA ALA A 118 1.59 2.76 -16.49
C ALA A 118 3.13 2.80 -16.40
N GLU A 119 3.82 3.18 -17.45
CA GLU A 119 5.29 3.37 -17.41
C GLU A 119 5.65 4.53 -16.48
N GLU A 120 4.93 5.64 -16.59
CA GLU A 120 5.11 6.78 -15.68
C GLU A 120 4.78 6.40 -14.24
N LEU A 121 3.67 5.66 -14.02
CA LEU A 121 3.31 5.17 -12.69
C LEU A 121 4.41 4.28 -12.11
N ARG A 122 4.92 3.34 -12.91
CA ARG A 122 6.02 2.48 -12.50
C ARG A 122 7.26 3.29 -12.11
N ALA A 123 7.63 4.26 -12.92
CA ALA A 123 8.78 5.12 -12.65
C ALA A 123 8.64 5.89 -11.33
N ARG A 124 7.45 6.43 -11.05
CA ARG A 124 7.16 7.13 -9.79
C ARG A 124 7.27 6.20 -8.58
N LEU A 125 6.68 5.01 -8.65
CA LEU A 125 6.70 4.03 -7.56
C LEU A 125 8.13 3.53 -7.27
N ARG A 126 8.93 3.29 -8.31
CA ARG A 126 10.30 2.79 -8.18
C ARG A 126 11.25 3.77 -7.48
N LYS A 127 10.91 5.04 -7.40
CA LYS A 127 11.68 6.06 -6.67
C LYS A 127 11.40 6.05 -5.17
N LEU A 128 10.37 5.35 -4.72
CA LEU A 128 9.98 5.34 -3.31
C LEU A 128 10.77 4.30 -2.52
N PRO A 129 11.12 4.60 -1.25
CA PRO A 129 11.81 3.64 -0.39
C PRO A 129 11.04 2.32 -0.27
N GLY A 130 11.72 1.22 -0.45
CA GLY A 130 11.15 -0.11 -0.30
C GLY A 130 10.32 -0.62 -1.47
N TYR A 131 10.12 0.17 -2.53
CA TYR A 131 9.39 -0.24 -3.74
C TYR A 131 10.35 -0.80 -4.79
N GLY A 132 10.70 -2.07 -4.64
CA GLY A 132 11.42 -2.84 -5.65
C GLY A 132 10.54 -3.21 -6.84
N GLU A 133 11.06 -3.98 -7.77
CA GLU A 133 10.35 -4.32 -9.00
C GLU A 133 9.07 -5.12 -8.74
N GLU A 134 9.16 -6.22 -8.02
CA GLU A 134 8.00 -7.08 -7.70
C GLU A 134 6.93 -6.32 -6.91
N LYS A 135 7.32 -5.58 -5.88
CA LYS A 135 6.39 -4.79 -5.06
C LYS A 135 5.67 -3.73 -5.89
N THR A 136 6.37 -3.09 -6.82
CA THR A 136 5.79 -2.14 -7.75
C THR A 136 4.77 -2.81 -8.67
N GLU A 137 5.08 -3.98 -9.22
CA GLU A 137 4.15 -4.76 -10.05
C GLU A 137 2.88 -5.13 -9.27
N ILE A 138 3.03 -5.62 -8.05
CA ILE A 138 1.89 -5.96 -7.17
C ILE A 138 1.05 -4.72 -6.87
N PHE A 139 1.67 -3.58 -6.60
CA PHE A 139 0.95 -2.34 -6.30
C PHE A 139 0.17 -1.83 -7.51
N ILE A 140 0.74 -1.90 -8.72
CA ILE A 140 0.03 -1.56 -9.96
C ILE A 140 -1.18 -2.49 -10.15
N ALA A 141 -1.02 -3.80 -9.90
CA ALA A 141 -2.13 -4.75 -9.95
C ALA A 141 -3.22 -4.42 -8.91
N LEU A 142 -2.81 -4.07 -7.69
CA LEU A 142 -3.72 -3.68 -6.60
C LEU A 142 -4.57 -2.46 -6.99
N LEU A 143 -3.94 -1.42 -7.52
CA LEU A 143 -4.63 -0.23 -8.00
C LEU A 143 -5.63 -0.56 -9.12
N GLY A 144 -5.22 -1.38 -10.09
CA GLY A 144 -6.08 -1.78 -11.21
C GLY A 144 -7.25 -2.66 -10.80
N LYS A 145 -7.00 -3.65 -9.96
CA LYS A 145 -7.99 -4.65 -9.57
C LYS A 145 -8.95 -4.18 -8.48
N ARG A 146 -8.43 -3.46 -7.48
CA ARG A 146 -9.24 -3.07 -6.29
C ARG A 146 -9.73 -1.65 -6.32
N PHE A 147 -9.06 -0.75 -7.03
CA PHE A 147 -9.37 0.69 -7.06
C PHE A 147 -9.85 1.17 -8.43
N GLY A 148 -9.81 0.34 -9.46
CA GLY A 148 -10.20 0.72 -10.81
C GLY A 148 -9.26 1.75 -11.46
N ILE A 149 -8.06 1.90 -10.93
CA ILE A 149 -7.04 2.81 -11.45
C ILE A 149 -6.20 2.05 -12.47
N ARG A 150 -6.50 2.28 -13.75
CA ARG A 150 -6.01 1.48 -14.87
C ARG A 150 -5.37 2.35 -15.95
N PRO A 151 -4.20 2.96 -15.69
CA PRO A 151 -3.50 3.71 -16.72
C PRO A 151 -3.13 2.80 -17.89
N LYS A 152 -2.98 3.38 -19.07
CA LYS A 152 -2.63 2.61 -20.28
C LYS A 152 -1.41 1.73 -20.05
N GLY A 153 -1.53 0.45 -20.38
CA GLY A 153 -0.46 -0.54 -20.21
C GLY A 153 -0.32 -1.10 -18.79
N TRP A 154 -1.26 -0.87 -17.90
CA TRP A 154 -1.16 -1.30 -16.50
C TRP A 154 -0.99 -2.83 -16.35
N LYS A 155 -1.65 -3.63 -17.19
CA LYS A 155 -1.50 -5.10 -17.14
C LYS A 155 -0.09 -5.55 -17.49
N ILE A 156 0.53 -4.89 -18.46
CA ILE A 156 1.91 -5.18 -18.85
C ILE A 156 2.87 -4.86 -17.70
N LYS A 157 2.69 -3.71 -17.05
CA LYS A 157 3.54 -3.27 -15.94
C LYS A 157 3.28 -4.02 -14.64
N ALA A 158 2.09 -4.53 -14.44
CA ALA A 158 1.76 -5.42 -13.32
C ALA A 158 2.24 -6.87 -13.56
N GLY A 159 2.60 -7.21 -14.80
CA GLY A 159 3.10 -8.54 -15.14
C GLY A 159 2.09 -9.64 -14.80
N GLU A 160 2.59 -10.74 -14.24
CA GLU A 160 1.75 -11.89 -13.85
C GLU A 160 0.69 -11.54 -12.80
N PHE A 161 0.91 -10.50 -11.98
CA PHE A 161 -0.06 -10.09 -10.96
C PHE A 161 -1.33 -9.49 -11.55
N SER A 162 -1.36 -9.22 -12.84
CA SER A 162 -2.56 -8.73 -13.54
C SER A 162 -3.56 -9.82 -13.92
N ASP A 163 -3.17 -11.10 -13.84
CA ASP A 163 -4.02 -12.22 -14.21
C ASP A 163 -5.08 -12.53 -13.12
N ASN A 164 -5.88 -13.58 -13.33
CA ASN A 164 -6.96 -13.95 -12.42
C ASN A 164 -6.55 -14.99 -11.36
N GLN A 165 -5.28 -15.32 -11.26
CA GLN A 165 -4.80 -16.23 -10.23
C GLN A 165 -4.71 -15.52 -8.87
N PRO A 166 -4.90 -16.23 -7.75
CA PRO A 166 -4.85 -15.63 -6.41
C PRO A 166 -3.41 -15.42 -5.93
N ARG A 167 -2.66 -14.57 -6.65
CA ARG A 167 -1.20 -14.42 -6.46
C ARG A 167 -0.80 -13.52 -5.31
N SER A 168 -1.56 -12.46 -5.07
CA SER A 168 -1.11 -11.38 -4.19
C SER A 168 -2.26 -10.68 -3.47
N VAL A 169 -1.91 -9.68 -2.66
CA VAL A 169 -2.86 -8.79 -1.99
C VAL A 169 -3.86 -8.15 -2.96
N ALA A 170 -3.50 -7.98 -4.23
CA ALA A 170 -4.39 -7.46 -5.27
C ALA A 170 -5.63 -8.34 -5.50
N ASP A 171 -5.57 -9.59 -5.10
CA ASP A 171 -6.62 -10.60 -5.33
C ASP A 171 -7.48 -10.85 -4.07
N ILE A 172 -7.30 -10.06 -3.01
CA ILE A 172 -7.98 -10.24 -1.73
C ILE A 172 -9.10 -9.21 -1.57
N TYR A 173 -10.34 -9.69 -1.47
CA TYR A 173 -11.53 -8.86 -1.23
C TYR A 173 -12.60 -9.54 -0.36
N SER A 174 -12.28 -10.72 0.17
CA SER A 174 -13.15 -11.49 1.07
C SER A 174 -12.33 -12.49 1.88
N ALA A 175 -12.93 -13.05 2.91
CA ALA A 175 -12.31 -14.14 3.69
C ALA A 175 -11.92 -15.33 2.79
N ALA A 176 -12.78 -15.69 1.85
CA ALA A 176 -12.52 -16.79 0.92
C ALA A 176 -11.31 -16.50 0.01
N THR A 177 -11.21 -15.29 -0.55
CA THR A 177 -10.07 -14.91 -1.40
C THR A 177 -8.77 -14.79 -0.62
N LEU A 178 -8.82 -14.34 0.63
CA LEU A 178 -7.66 -14.33 1.51
C LEU A 178 -7.07 -15.74 1.69
N LEU A 179 -7.94 -16.73 1.94
CA LEU A 179 -7.53 -18.13 2.07
C LEU A 179 -6.92 -18.67 0.78
N LYS A 180 -7.50 -18.32 -0.38
CA LYS A 180 -6.96 -18.72 -1.69
C LYS A 180 -5.56 -18.15 -1.94
N VAL A 181 -5.34 -16.90 -1.63
CA VAL A 181 -4.01 -16.26 -1.80
C VAL A 181 -2.99 -16.90 -0.84
N ARG A 182 -3.36 -17.15 0.40
CA ARG A 182 -2.48 -17.86 1.35
C ARG A 182 -2.09 -19.25 0.84
N ALA A 183 -3.05 -20.02 0.37
CA ALA A 183 -2.80 -21.37 -0.17
C ALA A 183 -1.88 -21.30 -1.39
N TYR A 184 -2.11 -20.35 -2.29
CA TYR A 184 -1.28 -20.17 -3.49
C TYR A 184 0.18 -19.84 -3.14
N LYS A 185 0.41 -18.97 -2.15
CA LYS A 185 1.77 -18.60 -1.71
C LYS A 185 2.54 -19.74 -1.03
N GLN A 186 1.85 -20.79 -0.59
CA GLN A 186 2.47 -21.97 0.03
C GLN A 186 2.84 -23.07 -0.98
N MET A 187 2.38 -22.94 -2.21
CA MET A 187 2.73 -23.87 -3.31
C MET A 187 4.11 -23.57 -3.87
#